data_5bc00249c2aa32f2b5d0e5b8651ad9b5
#
_entry.id   5bc00249c2aa32f2b5d0e5b8651ad9b5
#
_cell.length_a   1.000
_cell.length_b   1.000
_cell.length_c   1.000
_cell.angle_alpha   90.00
_cell.angle_beta   90.00
_cell.angle_gamma   90.00
#
_symmetry.space_group_name_H-M   'P 1'
#
loop_
_entity.id
_entity.type
_entity.pdbx_description
1 polymer ?
#
loop_
_entity_poly.entity_id
_entity_poly.type
_entity_poly.pdbx_seq_one_letter_code
_entity_poly.pdbx_strand_id
1 'polypeptide(L)'
;GKEREFAFLELLEERAIEDFSRVIELDSTSALTYFNRAILRTQIGDYNKALEDYDRVALYSPNNVLVYYNRAGLYAQLGDYDAAIRDYSRAIELYPDFANAYLNRSSLRYATKDLKGSRSDKETADRKIAEYRSKLNDSTFSIYADTSRQFNQLLSFENNFTDEEYQQVNAKSADIALLPLFKFSLAQPDSTRNAEIPQQFQPYYSEEAERFKKQIGLPLLKWVNRDSDVPPDSLIAFDAANGDSIRTGSDSWQIYFKRGLSQSLIKQYTSAISNYTAAIDRNPSNPFLYLNRSTTQSEMIDFVSSIDNSFQRIAIESDPANRLKTQSTRTYNYDEAIGDLNKAIKLLPDFAYSYYNRANLYCLSGQMSEALEDYTRAIELNPQFGEAYYNRGLIQIYLKDTHKGCLDMSKAGELGIQQAYKVLKIYGQPGNK
;
A
#
# COMPACT_ATOMS: atom_id res chain seq x y z
N GLY A 1 -26.03 -5.02 7.24
CA GLY A 1 -25.10 -5.50 8.17
C GLY A 1 -24.12 -6.46 7.56
N LYS A 2 -23.51 -7.27 8.36
CA LYS A 2 -22.41 -8.19 8.02
C LYS A 2 -22.65 -9.05 6.77
N GLU A 3 -23.86 -9.57 6.58
CA GLU A 3 -24.21 -10.39 5.40
C GLU A 3 -24.10 -9.61 4.05
N ARG A 4 -24.38 -8.29 4.06
CA ARG A 4 -24.21 -7.46 2.86
C ARG A 4 -22.74 -7.11 2.59
N GLU A 5 -21.94 -6.99 3.61
CA GLU A 5 -20.50 -6.81 3.49
C GLU A 5 -19.80 -8.07 2.96
N PHE A 6 -20.18 -9.24 3.47
CA PHE A 6 -19.69 -10.53 2.95
C PHE A 6 -20.05 -10.72 1.48
N ALA A 7 -21.32 -10.54 1.11
CA ALA A 7 -21.77 -10.64 -0.27
C ALA A 7 -21.08 -9.63 -1.20
N PHE A 8 -20.70 -8.46 -0.70
CA PHE A 8 -19.99 -7.45 -1.46
C PHE A 8 -18.50 -7.84 -1.68
N LEU A 9 -17.85 -8.42 -0.68
CA LEU A 9 -16.48 -8.93 -0.79
C LEU A 9 -16.40 -10.12 -1.77
N GLU A 10 -17.31 -11.09 -1.64
CA GLU A 10 -17.42 -12.21 -2.60
C GLU A 10 -17.60 -11.71 -4.04
N LEU A 11 -18.46 -10.70 -4.24
CA LEU A 11 -18.68 -10.11 -5.57
C LEU A 11 -17.41 -9.41 -6.12
N LEU A 12 -16.60 -8.79 -5.27
CA LEU A 12 -15.33 -8.18 -5.67
C LEU A 12 -14.28 -9.23 -6.03
N GLU A 13 -14.23 -10.32 -5.27
CA GLU A 13 -13.32 -11.44 -5.54
C GLU A 13 -13.70 -12.18 -6.82
N GLU A 14 -14.99 -12.41 -7.07
CA GLU A 14 -15.49 -12.98 -8.31
C GLU A 14 -15.12 -12.10 -9.54
N ARG A 15 -15.31 -10.79 -9.45
CA ARG A 15 -14.92 -9.85 -10.51
C ARG A 15 -13.41 -9.87 -10.77
N ALA A 16 -12.60 -9.89 -9.72
CA ALA A 16 -11.16 -9.97 -9.87
C ALA A 16 -10.73 -11.29 -10.56
N ILE A 17 -11.41 -12.41 -10.26
CA ILE A 17 -11.19 -13.68 -10.93
C ILE A 17 -11.58 -13.62 -12.42
N GLU A 18 -12.68 -12.92 -12.76
CA GLU A 18 -13.07 -12.68 -14.14
C GLU A 18 -12.02 -11.83 -14.89
N ASP A 19 -11.51 -10.78 -14.26
CA ASP A 19 -10.50 -9.92 -14.85
C ASP A 19 -9.18 -10.68 -15.10
N PHE A 20 -8.72 -11.49 -14.14
CA PHE A 20 -7.57 -12.37 -14.36
C PHE A 20 -7.85 -13.42 -15.46
N SER A 21 -9.09 -13.90 -15.59
CA SER A 21 -9.46 -14.83 -16.65
C SER A 21 -9.36 -14.20 -18.03
N ARG A 22 -9.78 -12.93 -18.17
CA ARG A 22 -9.60 -12.14 -19.40
C ARG A 22 -8.12 -11.90 -19.74
N VAL A 23 -7.30 -11.61 -18.71
CA VAL A 23 -5.84 -11.48 -18.94
C VAL A 23 -5.25 -12.81 -19.44
N ILE A 24 -5.69 -13.95 -18.91
CA ILE A 24 -5.24 -15.27 -19.36
C ILE A 24 -5.69 -15.60 -20.79
N GLU A 25 -6.87 -15.10 -21.21
CA GLU A 25 -7.30 -15.22 -22.61
C GLU A 25 -6.38 -14.45 -23.56
N LEU A 26 -5.82 -13.32 -23.12
CA LEU A 26 -4.88 -12.50 -23.89
C LEU A 26 -3.44 -13.04 -23.85
N ASP A 27 -3.01 -13.56 -22.69
CA ASP A 27 -1.71 -14.18 -22.46
C ASP A 27 -1.87 -15.47 -21.63
N SER A 28 -2.06 -16.57 -22.31
CA SER A 28 -2.26 -17.89 -21.68
C SER A 28 -1.02 -18.48 -21.02
N THR A 29 0.13 -17.77 -21.05
CA THR A 29 1.41 -18.23 -20.48
C THR A 29 1.83 -17.44 -19.25
N SER A 30 1.07 -16.41 -18.85
CA SER A 30 1.36 -15.56 -17.71
C SER A 30 1.26 -16.31 -16.37
N ALA A 31 2.38 -16.87 -15.90
CA ALA A 31 2.44 -17.58 -14.62
C ALA A 31 1.94 -16.73 -13.45
N LEU A 32 2.29 -15.45 -13.43
CA LEU A 32 1.86 -14.50 -12.37
C LEU A 32 0.33 -14.35 -12.33
N THR A 33 -0.32 -14.29 -13.50
CA THR A 33 -1.78 -14.13 -13.57
C THR A 33 -2.49 -15.40 -13.06
N TYR A 34 -2.01 -16.59 -13.43
CA TYR A 34 -2.51 -17.83 -12.85
C TYR A 34 -2.29 -17.89 -11.35
N PHE A 35 -1.12 -17.49 -10.86
CA PHE A 35 -0.80 -17.49 -9.44
C PHE A 35 -1.76 -16.59 -8.63
N ASN A 36 -1.99 -15.37 -9.07
CA ASN A 36 -2.89 -14.43 -8.41
C ASN A 36 -4.34 -14.94 -8.43
N ARG A 37 -4.78 -15.53 -9.56
CA ARG A 37 -6.12 -16.12 -9.65
C ARG A 37 -6.28 -17.35 -8.74
N ALA A 38 -5.23 -18.18 -8.62
CA ALA A 38 -5.22 -19.31 -7.71
C ALA A 38 -5.38 -18.89 -6.24
N ILE A 39 -4.71 -17.82 -5.83
CA ILE A 39 -4.86 -17.26 -4.47
C ILE A 39 -6.31 -16.87 -4.22
N LEU A 40 -6.93 -16.05 -5.09
CA LEU A 40 -8.32 -15.64 -4.93
C LEU A 40 -9.27 -16.83 -4.90
N ARG A 41 -9.08 -17.82 -5.81
CA ARG A 41 -9.89 -19.05 -5.83
C ARG A 41 -9.74 -19.86 -4.54
N THR A 42 -8.56 -19.85 -3.93
CA THR A 42 -8.34 -20.48 -2.63
C THR A 42 -9.14 -19.75 -1.53
N GLN A 43 -9.17 -18.42 -1.57
CA GLN A 43 -9.89 -17.59 -0.58
C GLN A 43 -11.41 -17.79 -0.64
N ILE A 44 -11.98 -17.87 -1.85
CA ILE A 44 -13.42 -18.10 -2.03
C ILE A 44 -13.82 -19.59 -1.94
N GLY A 45 -12.87 -20.50 -1.67
CA GLY A 45 -13.14 -21.93 -1.54
C GLY A 45 -13.24 -22.73 -2.85
N ASP A 46 -12.93 -22.13 -4.01
CA ASP A 46 -12.90 -22.83 -5.30
C ASP A 46 -11.56 -23.60 -5.47
N TYR A 47 -11.35 -24.54 -4.55
CA TYR A 47 -10.08 -25.23 -4.37
C TYR A 47 -9.62 -26.03 -5.59
N ASN A 48 -10.56 -26.66 -6.31
CA ASN A 48 -10.22 -27.45 -7.50
C ASN A 48 -9.65 -26.58 -8.61
N LYS A 49 -10.28 -25.44 -8.89
CA LYS A 49 -9.78 -24.50 -9.90
C LYS A 49 -8.52 -23.78 -9.43
N ALA A 50 -8.36 -23.57 -8.11
CA ALA A 50 -7.11 -23.05 -7.56
C ALA A 50 -5.93 -24.00 -7.80
N LEU A 51 -6.13 -25.32 -7.60
CA LEU A 51 -5.11 -26.33 -7.91
C LEU A 51 -4.75 -26.35 -9.39
N GLU A 52 -5.75 -26.28 -10.29
CA GLU A 52 -5.52 -26.20 -11.74
C GLU A 52 -4.65 -24.98 -12.12
N ASP A 53 -4.93 -23.84 -11.51
CA ASP A 53 -4.14 -22.63 -11.72
C ASP A 53 -2.71 -22.78 -11.18
N TYR A 54 -2.53 -23.33 -9.98
CA TYR A 54 -1.20 -23.62 -9.45
C TYR A 54 -0.43 -24.63 -10.32
N ASP A 55 -1.10 -25.60 -10.92
CA ASP A 55 -0.48 -26.54 -11.87
C ASP A 55 0.03 -25.80 -13.12
N ARG A 56 -0.74 -24.81 -13.62
CA ARG A 56 -0.28 -23.95 -14.71
C ARG A 56 0.94 -23.11 -14.31
N VAL A 57 0.94 -22.57 -13.09
CA VAL A 57 2.13 -21.84 -12.59
C VAL A 57 3.34 -22.77 -12.53
N ALA A 58 3.19 -23.99 -12.00
CA ALA A 58 4.28 -24.97 -11.93
C ALA A 58 4.80 -25.38 -13.31
N LEU A 59 3.92 -25.42 -14.31
CA LEU A 59 4.28 -25.70 -15.70
C LEU A 59 5.07 -24.55 -16.35
N TYR A 60 4.59 -23.30 -16.21
CA TYR A 60 5.19 -22.14 -16.87
C TYR A 60 6.39 -21.57 -16.09
N SER A 61 6.44 -21.79 -14.79
CA SER A 61 7.49 -21.31 -13.91
C SER A 61 7.92 -22.39 -12.90
N PRO A 62 8.56 -23.49 -13.35
CA PRO A 62 8.85 -24.68 -12.53
C PRO A 62 9.85 -24.42 -11.39
N ASN A 63 10.53 -23.29 -11.39
CA ASN A 63 11.42 -22.86 -10.32
C ASN A 63 10.80 -21.82 -9.39
N ASN A 64 9.51 -21.52 -9.55
CA ASN A 64 8.80 -20.65 -8.64
C ASN A 64 8.48 -21.41 -7.33
N VAL A 65 9.18 -21.04 -6.28
CA VAL A 65 9.07 -21.71 -4.98
C VAL A 65 7.68 -21.52 -4.37
N LEU A 66 7.05 -20.36 -4.62
CA LEU A 66 5.77 -20.01 -4.01
C LEU A 66 4.62 -20.89 -4.51
N VAL A 67 4.67 -21.32 -5.78
CA VAL A 67 3.62 -22.20 -6.27
C VAL A 67 3.57 -23.49 -5.48
N TYR A 68 4.74 -24.08 -5.22
CA TYR A 68 4.81 -25.33 -4.44
C TYR A 68 4.41 -25.12 -2.99
N TYR A 69 4.81 -23.99 -2.41
CA TYR A 69 4.47 -23.67 -1.03
C TYR A 69 2.96 -23.46 -0.85
N ASN A 70 2.33 -22.64 -1.70
CA ASN A 70 0.89 -22.34 -1.60
C ASN A 70 0.04 -23.54 -2.01
N ARG A 71 0.43 -24.29 -3.06
CA ARG A 71 -0.26 -25.51 -3.46
C ARG A 71 -0.18 -26.59 -2.37
N ALA A 72 0.98 -26.69 -1.67
CA ALA A 72 1.12 -27.57 -0.51
C ALA A 72 0.16 -27.18 0.62
N GLY A 73 0.01 -25.87 0.92
CA GLY A 73 -0.96 -25.39 1.89
C GLY A 73 -2.39 -25.79 1.52
N LEU A 74 -2.76 -25.66 0.27
CA LEU A 74 -4.07 -26.07 -0.23
C LEU A 74 -4.29 -27.58 -0.16
N TYR A 75 -3.30 -28.41 -0.53
CA TYR A 75 -3.38 -29.86 -0.35
C TYR A 75 -3.53 -30.24 1.12
N ALA A 76 -2.80 -29.56 2.02
CA ALA A 76 -2.92 -29.79 3.46
C ALA A 76 -4.34 -29.47 3.97
N GLN A 77 -4.94 -28.39 3.51
CA GLN A 77 -6.32 -28.00 3.85
C GLN A 77 -7.33 -29.04 3.32
N LEU A 78 -7.09 -29.63 2.17
CA LEU A 78 -7.91 -30.68 1.57
C LEU A 78 -7.68 -32.06 2.21
N GLY A 79 -6.70 -32.20 3.10
CA GLY A 79 -6.34 -33.45 3.76
C GLY A 79 -5.42 -34.37 2.95
N ASP A 80 -4.97 -33.95 1.77
CA ASP A 80 -3.94 -34.67 1.00
C ASP A 80 -2.55 -34.35 1.53
N TYR A 81 -2.22 -34.91 2.68
CA TYR A 81 -0.97 -34.64 3.37
C TYR A 81 0.25 -35.13 2.59
N ASP A 82 0.11 -36.22 1.78
CA ASP A 82 1.21 -36.73 0.98
C ASP A 82 1.56 -35.77 -0.17
N ALA A 83 0.57 -35.22 -0.87
CA ALA A 83 0.79 -34.21 -1.89
C ALA A 83 1.39 -32.93 -1.27
N ALA A 84 0.88 -32.49 -0.14
CA ALA A 84 1.40 -31.33 0.57
C ALA A 84 2.87 -31.50 1.00
N ILE A 85 3.24 -32.68 1.53
CA ILE A 85 4.63 -32.97 1.93
C ILE A 85 5.55 -33.00 0.69
N ARG A 86 5.10 -33.51 -0.46
CA ARG A 86 5.88 -33.46 -1.71
C ARG A 86 6.14 -32.02 -2.16
N ASP A 87 5.12 -31.20 -2.16
CA ASP A 87 5.23 -29.80 -2.61
C ASP A 87 6.06 -28.96 -1.64
N TYR A 88 5.88 -29.10 -0.33
CA TYR A 88 6.79 -28.44 0.63
C TYR A 88 8.23 -28.92 0.46
N SER A 89 8.46 -30.20 0.15
CA SER A 89 9.80 -30.71 -0.12
C SER A 89 10.39 -30.06 -1.36
N ARG A 90 9.58 -29.90 -2.42
CA ARG A 90 10.02 -29.21 -3.63
C ARG A 90 10.34 -27.72 -3.36
N ALA A 91 9.53 -27.05 -2.57
CA ALA A 91 9.81 -25.67 -2.14
C ALA A 91 11.14 -25.57 -1.38
N ILE A 92 11.44 -26.52 -0.49
CA ILE A 92 12.69 -26.59 0.27
C ILE A 92 13.88 -26.89 -0.63
N GLU A 93 13.73 -27.78 -1.63
CA GLU A 93 14.79 -28.06 -2.61
C GLU A 93 15.17 -26.82 -3.40
N LEU A 94 14.17 -26.03 -3.83
CA LEU A 94 14.39 -24.79 -4.57
C LEU A 94 14.95 -23.68 -3.69
N TYR A 95 14.54 -23.63 -2.43
CA TYR A 95 15.01 -22.66 -1.48
C TYR A 95 15.27 -23.29 -0.10
N PRO A 96 16.50 -23.76 0.16
CA PRO A 96 16.85 -24.47 1.40
C PRO A 96 16.76 -23.63 2.69
N ASP A 97 16.64 -22.31 2.59
CA ASP A 97 16.50 -21.42 3.76
C ASP A 97 15.05 -21.11 4.14
N PHE A 98 14.09 -21.76 3.48
CA PHE A 98 12.68 -21.53 3.70
C PHE A 98 12.13 -22.15 5.00
N ALA A 99 12.36 -21.48 6.12
CA ALA A 99 12.03 -21.98 7.45
C ALA A 99 10.54 -22.37 7.58
N ASN A 100 9.61 -21.57 7.02
CA ASN A 100 8.18 -21.88 7.10
C ASN A 100 7.78 -23.14 6.36
N ALA A 101 8.44 -23.46 5.24
CA ALA A 101 8.19 -24.72 4.54
C ALA A 101 8.60 -25.94 5.38
N TYR A 102 9.70 -25.84 6.13
CA TYR A 102 10.08 -26.87 7.09
C TYR A 102 9.06 -26.99 8.24
N LEU A 103 8.58 -25.87 8.81
CA LEU A 103 7.59 -25.90 9.88
C LEU A 103 6.29 -26.56 9.43
N ASN A 104 5.78 -26.18 8.26
CA ASN A 104 4.54 -26.73 7.72
C ASN A 104 4.71 -28.21 7.40
N ARG A 105 5.82 -28.60 6.77
CA ARG A 105 6.12 -30.02 6.50
C ARG A 105 6.29 -30.82 7.78
N SER A 106 6.93 -30.25 8.80
CA SER A 106 7.05 -30.87 10.13
C SER A 106 5.67 -31.20 10.74
N SER A 107 4.72 -30.25 10.66
CA SER A 107 3.37 -30.44 11.17
C SER A 107 2.63 -31.58 10.44
N LEU A 108 2.76 -31.66 9.13
CA LEU A 108 2.15 -32.73 8.33
C LEU A 108 2.81 -34.08 8.57
N ARG A 109 4.14 -34.14 8.69
CA ARG A 109 4.87 -35.35 9.07
C ARG A 109 4.46 -35.87 10.45
N TYR A 110 4.24 -34.93 11.40
CA TYR A 110 3.69 -35.31 12.68
C TYR A 110 2.30 -35.95 12.55
N ALA A 111 1.42 -35.35 11.77
CA ALA A 111 0.06 -35.86 11.53
C ALA A 111 0.07 -37.24 10.84
N THR A 112 1.03 -37.46 9.94
CA THR A 112 1.23 -38.75 9.23
C THR A 112 2.09 -39.75 10.03
N LYS A 113 2.43 -39.46 11.29
CA LYS A 113 3.23 -40.28 12.21
C LYS A 113 4.71 -40.46 11.82
N ASP A 114 5.25 -39.67 10.91
CA ASP A 114 6.70 -39.55 10.69
C ASP A 114 7.32 -38.63 11.74
N LEU A 115 7.38 -39.12 12.97
CA LEU A 115 7.89 -38.36 14.12
C LEU A 115 9.36 -37.97 14.00
N LYS A 116 10.17 -38.81 13.30
CA LYS A 116 11.59 -38.53 13.08
C LYS A 116 11.79 -37.40 12.07
N GLY A 117 11.09 -37.46 10.95
CA GLY A 117 11.12 -36.41 9.94
C GLY A 117 10.56 -35.09 10.45
N SER A 118 9.48 -35.13 11.22
CA SER A 118 8.87 -33.98 11.87
C SER A 118 9.88 -33.27 12.80
N ARG A 119 10.54 -34.00 13.69
CA ARG A 119 11.55 -33.41 14.59
C ARG A 119 12.72 -32.78 13.82
N SER A 120 13.25 -33.48 12.81
CA SER A 120 14.36 -32.98 11.99
C SER A 120 13.99 -31.68 11.26
N ASP A 121 12.79 -31.61 10.69
CA ASP A 121 12.31 -30.39 10.04
C ASP A 121 12.16 -29.24 11.01
N LYS A 122 11.58 -29.48 12.19
CA LYS A 122 11.44 -28.47 13.24
C LYS A 122 12.79 -27.91 13.69
N GLU A 123 13.74 -28.78 14.02
CA GLU A 123 15.11 -28.38 14.42
C GLU A 123 15.79 -27.54 13.32
N THR A 124 15.58 -27.91 12.06
CA THR A 124 16.12 -27.16 10.92
C THR A 124 15.47 -25.78 10.80
N ALA A 125 14.16 -25.70 10.93
CA ALA A 125 13.44 -24.42 10.91
C ALA A 125 13.88 -23.50 12.03
N ASP A 126 13.94 -24.01 13.27
CA ASP A 126 14.35 -23.22 14.44
C ASP A 126 15.76 -22.66 14.28
N ARG A 127 16.68 -23.48 13.75
CA ARG A 127 18.06 -23.03 13.44
C ARG A 127 18.05 -21.91 12.39
N LYS A 128 17.34 -22.08 11.27
CA LYS A 128 17.27 -21.07 10.21
C LYS A 128 16.65 -19.77 10.68
N ILE A 129 15.62 -19.82 11.51
CA ILE A 129 15.03 -18.66 12.14
C ILE A 129 16.04 -17.95 13.06
N ALA A 130 16.82 -18.71 13.84
CA ALA A 130 17.84 -18.14 14.72
C ALA A 130 18.98 -17.48 13.91
N GLU A 131 19.44 -18.12 12.85
CA GLU A 131 20.45 -17.59 11.92
C GLU A 131 19.96 -16.28 11.27
N TYR A 132 18.72 -16.25 10.80
CA TYR A 132 18.11 -15.05 10.22
C TYR A 132 18.02 -13.91 11.25
N ARG A 133 17.57 -14.21 12.47
CA ARG A 133 17.50 -13.23 13.56
C ARG A 133 18.88 -12.66 13.92
N SER A 134 19.92 -13.50 13.94
CA SER A 134 21.28 -13.03 14.22
C SER A 134 21.80 -12.07 13.15
N LYS A 135 21.50 -12.35 11.87
CA LYS A 135 21.85 -11.48 10.74
C LYS A 135 21.11 -10.13 10.76
N LEU A 136 19.84 -10.12 11.20
CA LEU A 136 19.07 -8.87 11.33
C LEU A 136 19.63 -7.91 12.37
N ASN A 137 20.34 -8.43 13.38
CA ASN A 137 20.98 -7.62 14.41
C ASN A 137 22.38 -7.11 14.00
N ASP A 138 22.89 -7.55 12.84
CA ASP A 138 24.17 -7.09 12.30
C ASP A 138 23.94 -5.82 11.47
N SER A 139 24.49 -4.70 11.93
CA SER A 139 24.37 -3.39 11.26
C SER A 139 25.01 -3.33 9.87
N THR A 140 25.85 -4.33 9.54
CA THR A 140 26.49 -4.46 8.22
C THR A 140 25.63 -5.24 7.22
N PHE A 141 24.54 -5.85 7.68
CA PHE A 141 23.68 -6.67 6.84
C PHE A 141 22.88 -5.83 5.84
N SER A 142 23.21 -5.97 4.56
CA SER A 142 22.48 -5.27 3.49
C SER A 142 21.14 -5.95 3.19
N ILE A 143 20.06 -5.21 3.44
CA ILE A 143 18.69 -5.64 3.15
C ILE A 143 18.48 -6.00 1.68
N TYR A 144 19.17 -5.32 0.77
CA TYR A 144 19.03 -5.53 -0.68
C TYR A 144 19.84 -6.70 -1.23
N ALA A 145 20.83 -7.17 -0.46
CA ALA A 145 21.67 -8.31 -0.85
C ALA A 145 21.10 -9.66 -0.34
N ASP A 146 20.04 -9.62 0.48
CA ASP A 146 19.45 -10.83 1.06
C ASP A 146 18.31 -11.35 0.19
N THR A 147 18.61 -12.39 -0.60
CA THR A 147 17.61 -13.10 -1.41
C THR A 147 16.50 -13.73 -0.57
N SER A 148 16.76 -14.05 0.72
CA SER A 148 15.74 -14.58 1.63
C SER A 148 14.64 -13.57 1.92
N ARG A 149 14.95 -12.28 1.90
CA ARG A 149 13.95 -11.21 2.07
C ARG A 149 13.06 -11.04 0.85
N GLN A 150 13.60 -11.05 -0.35
CA GLN A 150 12.79 -11.03 -1.58
C GLN A 150 11.84 -12.24 -1.61
N PHE A 151 12.30 -13.37 -1.13
CA PHE A 151 11.51 -14.57 -1.02
C PHE A 151 10.38 -14.45 0.02
N ASN A 152 10.69 -13.93 1.21
CA ASN A 152 9.69 -13.69 2.25
C ASN A 152 8.58 -12.71 1.80
N GLN A 153 8.89 -11.74 0.92
CA GLN A 153 7.90 -10.84 0.34
C GLN A 153 6.82 -11.59 -0.43
N LEU A 154 7.20 -12.64 -1.13
CA LEU A 154 6.29 -13.48 -1.90
C LEU A 154 5.47 -14.43 -1.00
N LEU A 155 5.84 -14.59 0.28
CA LEU A 155 5.10 -15.36 1.29
C LEU A 155 3.98 -14.56 1.97
N SER A 156 3.90 -13.25 1.79
CA SER A 156 2.91 -12.39 2.45
C SER A 156 1.46 -12.70 2.07
N PHE A 157 1.23 -13.68 1.20
CA PHE A 157 -0.09 -14.16 0.82
C PHE A 157 -0.64 -15.27 1.70
N GLU A 158 0.07 -15.67 2.75
CA GLU A 158 -0.46 -16.66 3.68
C GLU A 158 -1.35 -16.05 4.75
N ASN A 159 -2.63 -16.31 4.61
CA ASN A 159 -3.61 -16.16 5.67
C ASN A 159 -3.64 -17.43 6.53
N ASN A 160 -2.70 -17.59 7.46
CA ASN A 160 -2.78 -18.59 8.53
C ASN A 160 -3.48 -18.04 9.78
N PHE A 161 -4.38 -17.08 9.61
CA PHE A 161 -5.23 -16.61 10.70
C PHE A 161 -6.51 -17.44 10.76
N THR A 162 -6.85 -17.94 11.92
CA THR A 162 -8.23 -18.37 12.17
C THR A 162 -9.15 -17.16 12.02
N ASP A 163 -10.39 -17.36 11.57
CA ASP A 163 -11.38 -16.29 11.43
C ASP A 163 -11.52 -15.42 12.68
N GLU A 164 -11.31 -16.00 13.87
CA GLU A 164 -11.33 -15.29 15.16
C GLU A 164 -10.09 -14.40 15.37
N GLU A 165 -8.90 -14.82 14.96
CA GLU A 165 -7.68 -14.01 15.01
C GLU A 165 -7.72 -12.90 13.96
N TYR A 166 -8.25 -13.17 12.76
CA TYR A 166 -8.48 -12.17 11.72
C TYR A 166 -9.50 -11.12 12.18
N GLN A 167 -10.58 -11.53 12.85
CA GLN A 167 -11.54 -10.59 13.44
C GLN A 167 -10.98 -9.82 14.65
N GLN A 168 -10.12 -10.42 15.48
CA GLN A 168 -9.47 -9.70 16.59
C GLN A 168 -8.37 -8.74 16.12
N VAL A 169 -7.60 -9.10 15.11
CA VAL A 169 -6.60 -8.21 14.49
C VAL A 169 -7.30 -7.09 13.72
N ASN A 170 -8.33 -7.39 12.93
CA ASN A 170 -9.12 -6.38 12.21
C ASN A 170 -10.04 -5.54 13.11
N ALA A 171 -10.47 -6.05 14.26
CA ALA A 171 -11.20 -5.24 15.23
C ALA A 171 -10.29 -4.31 16.06
N LYS A 172 -8.98 -4.63 16.17
CA LYS A 172 -7.97 -3.80 16.83
C LYS A 172 -7.17 -2.94 15.86
N SER A 173 -7.02 -3.36 14.60
CA SER A 173 -6.50 -2.60 13.47
C SER A 173 -7.64 -2.26 12.50
N ALA A 174 -8.69 -1.58 12.97
CA ALA A 174 -9.40 -0.70 12.06
C ALA A 174 -8.30 0.14 11.40
N ASP A 175 -8.25 0.19 10.06
CA ASP A 175 -7.28 0.99 9.31
C ASP A 175 -7.39 2.46 9.71
N ILE A 176 -6.85 2.78 10.89
CA ILE A 176 -6.68 4.13 11.40
C ILE A 176 -5.36 4.59 10.81
N ALA A 177 -5.42 5.04 9.59
CA ALA A 177 -4.30 5.58 8.86
C ALA A 177 -4.53 7.06 8.59
N LEU A 178 -3.44 7.80 8.39
CA LEU A 178 -3.51 9.16 7.89
C LEU A 178 -4.22 9.16 6.53
N LEU A 179 -5.10 10.15 6.33
CA LEU A 179 -5.71 10.36 5.03
C LEU A 179 -4.65 10.83 4.02
N PRO A 180 -4.77 10.41 2.74
CA PRO A 180 -3.70 10.60 1.74
C PRO A 180 -3.37 12.06 1.44
N LEU A 181 -2.20 12.25 0.82
CA LEU A 181 -1.72 13.54 0.31
C LEU A 181 -2.60 14.03 -0.85
N PHE A 182 -2.76 15.35 -0.96
CA PHE A 182 -3.41 15.98 -2.10
C PHE A 182 -2.42 16.23 -3.25
N LYS A 183 -2.87 15.97 -4.46
CA LYS A 183 -2.12 16.20 -5.70
C LYS A 183 -3.02 16.56 -6.87
N PHE A 184 -2.48 17.15 -7.92
CA PHE A 184 -3.14 17.11 -9.21
C PHE A 184 -3.03 15.71 -9.80
N SER A 185 -4.16 15.17 -10.22
CA SER A 185 -4.29 13.84 -10.81
C SER A 185 -5.29 13.85 -11.95
N LEU A 186 -5.28 12.80 -12.78
CA LEU A 186 -6.31 12.58 -13.78
C LEU A 186 -7.43 11.77 -13.14
N ALA A 187 -8.63 12.34 -13.12
CA ALA A 187 -9.82 11.69 -12.57
C ALA A 187 -11.02 11.94 -13.47
N GLN A 188 -11.80 10.88 -13.71
CA GLN A 188 -13.05 11.03 -14.47
C GLN A 188 -14.06 11.90 -13.72
N PRO A 189 -14.97 12.59 -14.43
CA PRO A 189 -16.10 13.25 -13.80
C PRO A 189 -16.93 12.19 -13.07
N ASP A 190 -16.99 12.30 -11.76
CA ASP A 190 -17.74 11.36 -10.93
C ASP A 190 -19.24 11.65 -11.06
N SER A 191 -19.89 10.97 -11.98
CA SER A 191 -21.33 11.12 -12.19
C SER A 191 -22.18 10.54 -11.06
N THR A 192 -21.56 9.70 -10.20
CA THR A 192 -22.25 9.03 -9.09
C THR A 192 -21.93 9.63 -7.74
N ARG A 193 -20.74 10.21 -7.54
CA ARG A 193 -20.30 10.80 -6.26
C ARG A 193 -20.58 12.29 -6.11
N ASN A 194 -20.66 13.05 -7.20
CA ASN A 194 -20.99 14.49 -7.13
C ASN A 194 -22.41 14.77 -6.64
N ALA A 195 -23.29 13.77 -6.62
CA ALA A 195 -24.63 13.89 -6.07
C ALA A 195 -24.70 13.65 -4.55
N GLU A 196 -23.68 13.04 -3.96
CA GLU A 196 -23.67 12.64 -2.53
C GLU A 196 -22.75 13.49 -1.63
N ILE A 197 -21.80 14.23 -2.21
CA ILE A 197 -20.97 15.15 -1.42
C ILE A 197 -21.61 16.54 -1.51
N PRO A 198 -22.21 17.06 -0.42
CA PRO A 198 -22.74 18.40 -0.39
C PRO A 198 -21.69 19.41 -0.84
N GLN A 199 -22.10 20.45 -1.57
CA GLN A 199 -21.19 21.46 -2.13
C GLN A 199 -20.26 22.11 -1.09
N GLN A 200 -20.69 22.13 0.17
CA GLN A 200 -19.91 22.61 1.33
C GLN A 200 -18.72 21.72 1.71
N PHE A 201 -18.65 20.48 1.22
CA PHE A 201 -17.56 19.55 1.47
C PHE A 201 -16.65 19.33 0.26
N GLN A 202 -16.86 20.12 -0.80
CA GLN A 202 -15.95 20.05 -1.96
C GLN A 202 -14.60 20.67 -1.63
N PRO A 203 -13.49 20.14 -2.17
CA PRO A 203 -12.16 20.70 -1.94
C PRO A 203 -12.13 22.19 -2.25
N TYR A 204 -11.63 22.99 -1.31
CA TYR A 204 -11.43 24.42 -1.54
C TYR A 204 -10.36 24.63 -2.60
N TYR A 205 -10.75 25.21 -3.73
CA TYR A 205 -9.81 25.56 -4.80
C TYR A 205 -9.40 27.03 -4.65
N SER A 206 -8.07 27.26 -4.64
CA SER A 206 -7.55 28.61 -4.81
C SER A 206 -7.66 29.04 -6.28
N GLU A 207 -7.70 30.35 -6.52
CA GLU A 207 -7.66 30.91 -7.87
C GLU A 207 -6.40 30.45 -8.65
N GLU A 208 -5.29 30.28 -7.93
CA GLU A 208 -4.02 29.81 -8.48
C GLU A 208 -4.11 28.37 -8.98
N ALA A 209 -4.79 27.49 -8.25
CA ALA A 209 -5.01 26.09 -8.68
C ALA A 209 -5.88 26.04 -9.95
N GLU A 210 -6.93 26.85 -10.04
CA GLU A 210 -7.76 26.96 -11.23
C GLU A 210 -6.97 27.55 -12.42
N ARG A 211 -6.12 28.54 -12.19
CA ARG A 211 -5.24 29.10 -13.21
C ARG A 211 -4.26 28.05 -13.72
N PHE A 212 -3.68 27.25 -12.81
CA PHE A 212 -2.78 26.16 -13.18
C PHE A 212 -3.51 25.11 -14.04
N LYS A 213 -4.70 24.66 -13.67
CA LYS A 213 -5.51 23.73 -14.47
C LYS A 213 -5.74 24.24 -15.89
N LYS A 214 -6.09 25.52 -16.02
CA LYS A 214 -6.28 26.16 -17.32
C LYS A 214 -4.99 26.18 -18.15
N GLN A 215 -3.84 26.42 -17.53
CA GLN A 215 -2.54 26.41 -18.23
C GLN A 215 -2.15 25.01 -18.71
N ILE A 216 -2.49 23.96 -17.95
CA ILE A 216 -2.24 22.57 -18.34
C ILE A 216 -3.21 22.14 -19.46
N GLY A 217 -4.46 22.60 -19.43
CA GLY A 217 -5.43 22.34 -20.48
C GLY A 217 -5.89 20.88 -20.57
N LEU A 218 -5.92 20.16 -19.46
CA LEU A 218 -6.43 18.79 -19.37
C LEU A 218 -7.79 18.79 -18.68
N PRO A 219 -8.89 18.39 -19.38
CA PRO A 219 -10.24 18.39 -18.79
C PRO A 219 -10.37 17.48 -17.57
N LEU A 220 -9.62 16.38 -17.54
CA LEU A 220 -9.63 15.41 -16.44
C LEU A 220 -8.68 15.78 -15.29
N LEU A 221 -7.93 16.89 -15.38
CA LEU A 221 -7.03 17.31 -14.32
C LEU A 221 -7.82 17.83 -13.12
N LYS A 222 -7.70 17.14 -11.99
CA LYS A 222 -8.36 17.49 -10.74
C LYS A 222 -7.39 17.47 -9.57
N TRP A 223 -7.70 18.25 -8.55
CA TRP A 223 -7.02 18.25 -7.26
C TRP A 223 -7.70 17.22 -6.37
N VAL A 224 -7.00 16.15 -6.02
CA VAL A 224 -7.57 15.00 -5.31
C VAL A 224 -6.55 14.37 -4.35
N ASN A 225 -7.05 13.61 -3.38
CA ASN A 225 -6.28 12.78 -2.46
C ASN A 225 -6.63 11.28 -2.62
N ARG A 226 -6.87 10.87 -3.83
CA ARG A 226 -7.24 9.49 -4.18
C ARG A 226 -6.52 9.02 -5.43
N ASP A 227 -6.55 7.72 -5.68
CA ASP A 227 -6.04 7.12 -6.90
C ASP A 227 -6.82 7.58 -8.13
N SER A 228 -6.17 7.50 -9.29
CA SER A 228 -6.79 7.76 -10.58
C SER A 228 -7.72 6.62 -10.98
N ASP A 229 -8.86 6.97 -11.53
CA ASP A 229 -9.83 6.06 -12.14
C ASP A 229 -9.70 6.00 -13.68
N VAL A 230 -8.63 6.55 -14.22
CA VAL A 230 -8.32 6.50 -15.65
C VAL A 230 -7.63 5.16 -15.96
N PRO A 231 -8.11 4.42 -16.98
CA PRO A 231 -7.51 3.13 -17.34
C PRO A 231 -6.02 3.22 -17.64
N PRO A 232 -5.20 2.26 -17.19
CA PRO A 232 -3.74 2.24 -17.41
C PRO A 232 -3.33 2.38 -18.88
N ASP A 233 -4.02 1.73 -19.80
CA ASP A 233 -3.73 1.83 -21.24
C ASP A 233 -3.87 3.25 -21.77
N SER A 234 -4.88 3.98 -21.29
CA SER A 234 -5.07 5.39 -21.64
C SER A 234 -3.94 6.26 -21.09
N LEU A 235 -3.43 5.96 -19.89
CA LEU A 235 -2.30 6.65 -19.29
C LEU A 235 -0.99 6.37 -20.06
N ILE A 236 -0.77 5.13 -20.48
CA ILE A 236 0.39 4.72 -21.28
C ILE A 236 0.36 5.41 -22.64
N ALA A 237 -0.80 5.42 -23.32
CA ALA A 237 -0.95 6.12 -24.59
C ALA A 237 -0.71 7.65 -24.44
N PHE A 238 -1.19 8.22 -23.33
CA PHE A 238 -0.98 9.64 -23.02
C PHE A 238 0.50 9.95 -22.73
N ASP A 239 1.22 9.08 -22.01
CA ASP A 239 2.67 9.21 -21.79
C ASP A 239 3.44 9.16 -23.12
N ALA A 240 3.12 8.18 -23.97
CA ALA A 240 3.75 8.02 -25.28
C ALA A 240 3.58 9.28 -26.16
N ALA A 241 2.35 9.82 -26.24
CA ALA A 241 2.07 11.03 -27.02
C ALA A 241 2.84 12.26 -26.52
N ASN A 242 2.98 12.44 -25.19
CA ASN A 242 3.79 13.53 -24.65
C ASN A 242 5.30 13.28 -24.85
N GLY A 243 5.75 12.02 -24.82
CA GLY A 243 7.12 11.63 -25.14
C GLY A 243 7.47 11.94 -26.61
N ASP A 244 6.54 11.68 -27.54
CA ASP A 244 6.70 12.02 -28.97
C ASP A 244 6.78 13.53 -29.18
N SER A 245 5.96 14.28 -28.47
CA SER A 245 6.00 15.75 -28.52
C SER A 245 7.36 16.31 -28.07
N ILE A 246 7.98 15.73 -27.05
CA ILE A 246 9.33 16.11 -26.60
C ILE A 246 10.36 15.74 -27.69
N ARG A 247 10.27 14.54 -28.28
CA ARG A 247 11.18 14.11 -29.36
C ARG A 247 11.08 14.97 -30.61
N THR A 248 9.91 15.54 -30.88
CA THR A 248 9.68 16.45 -32.00
C THR A 248 10.03 17.91 -31.72
N GLY A 249 10.61 18.19 -30.55
CA GLY A 249 11.17 19.49 -30.20
C GLY A 249 10.31 20.36 -29.29
N SER A 250 9.23 19.87 -28.75
CA SER A 250 8.46 20.60 -27.74
C SER A 250 9.22 20.62 -26.40
N ASP A 251 9.50 21.83 -25.89
CA ASP A 251 10.29 22.05 -24.67
C ASP A 251 9.52 22.87 -23.62
N SER A 252 8.20 22.71 -23.53
CA SER A 252 7.38 23.42 -22.55
C SER A 252 7.28 22.67 -21.22
N TRP A 253 7.27 23.38 -20.11
CA TRP A 253 7.12 22.78 -18.79
C TRP A 253 5.81 21.99 -18.64
N GLN A 254 4.74 22.37 -19.35
CA GLN A 254 3.47 21.69 -19.34
C GLN A 254 3.57 20.25 -19.86
N ILE A 255 4.36 20.03 -20.91
CA ILE A 255 4.54 18.67 -21.49
C ILE A 255 5.28 17.77 -20.51
N TYR A 256 6.32 18.27 -19.88
CA TYR A 256 7.04 17.53 -18.85
C TYR A 256 6.15 17.25 -17.63
N PHE A 257 5.34 18.21 -17.19
CA PHE A 257 4.35 17.99 -16.14
C PHE A 257 3.35 16.89 -16.53
N LYS A 258 2.76 16.95 -17.73
CA LYS A 258 1.80 15.95 -18.22
C LYS A 258 2.42 14.54 -18.25
N ARG A 259 3.67 14.46 -18.66
CA ARG A 259 4.40 13.19 -18.70
C ARG A 259 4.72 12.68 -17.29
N GLY A 260 5.19 13.54 -16.39
CA GLY A 260 5.37 13.20 -14.98
C GLY A 260 4.07 12.71 -14.34
N LEU A 261 2.95 13.34 -14.68
CA LEU A 261 1.63 12.96 -14.17
C LEU A 261 1.21 11.57 -14.65
N SER A 262 1.28 11.25 -15.94
CA SER A 262 0.95 9.92 -16.44
C SER A 262 1.86 8.83 -15.86
N GLN A 263 3.16 9.10 -15.78
CA GLN A 263 4.14 8.16 -15.26
C GLN A 263 3.98 7.89 -13.75
N SER A 264 3.61 8.90 -12.95
CA SER A 264 3.30 8.69 -11.54
C SER A 264 2.08 7.76 -11.36
N LEU A 265 1.06 7.93 -12.20
CA LEU A 265 -0.17 7.14 -12.14
C LEU A 265 0.02 5.67 -12.58
N ILE A 266 0.96 5.41 -13.48
CA ILE A 266 1.36 4.03 -13.84
C ILE A 266 2.54 3.51 -13.00
N LYS A 267 2.84 4.19 -11.88
CA LYS A 267 3.86 3.82 -10.89
C LYS A 267 5.30 3.79 -11.41
N GLN A 268 5.59 4.51 -12.49
CA GLN A 268 6.95 4.75 -12.98
C GLN A 268 7.56 5.96 -12.26
N TYR A 269 7.68 5.86 -10.94
CA TYR A 269 7.99 6.99 -10.05
C TYR A 269 9.30 7.71 -10.39
N THR A 270 10.38 6.99 -10.65
CA THR A 270 11.69 7.58 -10.99
C THR A 270 11.60 8.43 -12.26
N SER A 271 10.94 7.93 -13.29
CA SER A 271 10.73 8.66 -14.55
C SER A 271 9.81 9.86 -14.34
N ALA A 272 8.77 9.72 -13.52
CA ALA A 272 7.86 10.82 -13.17
C ALA A 272 8.60 11.95 -12.44
N ILE A 273 9.40 11.64 -11.42
CA ILE A 273 10.23 12.60 -10.68
C ILE A 273 11.18 13.34 -11.62
N SER A 274 11.83 12.63 -12.55
CA SER A 274 12.71 13.25 -13.56
C SER A 274 11.95 14.23 -14.45
N ASN A 275 10.74 13.90 -14.90
CA ASN A 275 9.93 14.78 -15.72
C ASN A 275 9.38 15.98 -14.92
N TYR A 276 8.98 15.81 -13.66
CA TYR A 276 8.63 16.94 -12.81
C TYR A 276 9.83 17.86 -12.56
N THR A 277 11.04 17.31 -12.40
CA THR A 277 12.27 18.10 -12.29
C THR A 277 12.50 18.92 -13.55
N ALA A 278 12.38 18.31 -14.73
CA ALA A 278 12.49 19.02 -16.00
C ALA A 278 11.41 20.12 -16.17
N ALA A 279 10.20 19.92 -15.63
CA ALA A 279 9.16 20.95 -15.60
C ALA A 279 9.53 22.10 -14.65
N ILE A 280 10.08 21.79 -13.48
CA ILE A 280 10.53 22.77 -12.47
C ILE A 280 11.68 23.62 -13.03
N ASP A 281 12.66 23.03 -13.71
CA ASP A 281 13.77 23.75 -14.32
C ASP A 281 13.30 24.82 -15.32
N ARG A 282 12.17 24.55 -15.99
CA ARG A 282 11.57 25.47 -16.97
C ARG A 282 10.60 26.49 -16.35
N ASN A 283 10.03 26.18 -15.20
CA ASN A 283 9.11 27.05 -14.49
C ASN A 283 9.27 26.93 -12.96
N PRO A 284 10.39 27.39 -12.40
CA PRO A 284 10.70 27.22 -10.97
C PRO A 284 9.83 28.04 -10.02
N SER A 285 9.01 28.95 -10.54
CA SER A 285 8.09 29.77 -9.73
C SER A 285 6.69 29.13 -9.55
N ASN A 286 6.45 27.95 -10.14
CA ASN A 286 5.15 27.31 -10.05
C ASN A 286 5.10 26.33 -8.87
N PRO A 287 4.30 26.61 -7.80
CA PRO A 287 4.25 25.80 -6.60
C PRO A 287 3.72 24.37 -6.83
N PHE A 288 2.82 24.20 -7.80
CA PHE A 288 2.15 22.91 -8.05
C PHE A 288 3.07 21.85 -8.68
N LEU A 289 4.15 22.27 -9.31
CA LEU A 289 5.18 21.33 -9.82
C LEU A 289 5.91 20.67 -8.66
N TYR A 290 6.27 21.44 -7.64
CA TYR A 290 6.90 20.94 -6.42
C TYR A 290 5.93 20.06 -5.62
N LEU A 291 4.66 20.46 -5.49
CA LEU A 291 3.62 19.68 -4.82
C LEU A 291 3.45 18.29 -5.44
N ASN A 292 3.35 18.21 -6.76
CA ASN A 292 3.20 16.92 -7.43
C ASN A 292 4.48 16.08 -7.35
N ARG A 293 5.67 16.68 -7.45
CA ARG A 293 6.93 15.95 -7.29
C ARG A 293 7.07 15.38 -5.87
N SER A 294 6.81 16.20 -4.84
CA SER A 294 6.82 15.77 -3.45
C SER A 294 5.89 14.58 -3.20
N THR A 295 4.65 14.66 -3.69
CA THR A 295 3.69 13.57 -3.54
C THR A 295 4.16 12.30 -4.24
N THR A 296 4.71 12.42 -5.44
CA THR A 296 5.26 11.27 -6.18
C THR A 296 6.49 10.66 -5.48
N GLN A 297 7.34 11.47 -4.85
CA GLN A 297 8.44 10.98 -4.02
C GLN A 297 7.93 10.20 -2.79
N SER A 298 6.88 10.71 -2.13
CA SER A 298 6.23 10.01 -1.02
C SER A 298 5.63 8.68 -1.48
N GLU A 299 4.87 8.68 -2.58
CA GLU A 299 4.28 7.47 -3.15
C GLU A 299 5.33 6.42 -3.54
N MET A 300 6.49 6.84 -4.04
CA MET A 300 7.62 5.96 -4.31
C MET A 300 8.15 5.33 -3.02
N ILE A 301 8.31 6.13 -1.97
CA ILE A 301 8.75 5.64 -0.65
C ILE A 301 7.72 4.67 -0.08
N ASP A 302 6.43 4.99 -0.14
CA ASP A 302 5.34 4.13 0.33
C ASP A 302 5.30 2.81 -0.43
N PHE A 303 5.51 2.86 -1.74
CA PHE A 303 5.62 1.66 -2.57
C PHE A 303 6.81 0.79 -2.14
N VAL A 304 7.99 1.37 -1.96
CA VAL A 304 9.18 0.65 -1.48
C VAL A 304 8.95 0.12 -0.06
N SER A 305 8.32 0.91 0.82
CA SER A 305 8.03 0.50 2.20
C SER A 305 7.00 -0.63 2.27
N SER A 306 6.00 -0.63 1.39
CA SER A 306 5.02 -1.72 1.31
C SER A 306 5.68 -3.04 0.95
N ILE A 307 6.67 -2.98 0.09
CA ILE A 307 7.54 -4.11 -0.24
C ILE A 307 8.31 -4.54 1.02
N ASP A 308 8.98 -3.63 1.72
CA ASP A 308 9.75 -3.92 2.93
C ASP A 308 8.87 -4.42 4.10
N ASN A 309 7.70 -3.82 4.34
CA ASN A 309 6.80 -4.20 5.43
C ASN A 309 6.18 -5.58 5.25
N SER A 310 5.95 -6.01 4.02
CA SER A 310 5.53 -7.38 3.74
C SER A 310 6.60 -8.39 4.19
N PHE A 311 7.88 -8.04 4.12
CA PHE A 311 8.99 -8.84 4.66
C PHE A 311 9.02 -8.91 6.18
N GLN A 312 8.76 -7.79 6.86
CA GLN A 312 8.82 -7.74 8.34
C GLN A 312 7.67 -8.51 9.00
N ARG A 313 6.46 -8.49 8.44
CA ARG A 313 5.31 -9.23 8.95
C ARG A 313 5.57 -10.74 9.04
N ILE A 314 6.24 -11.29 8.07
CA ILE A 314 6.50 -12.74 7.98
C ILE A 314 7.57 -13.20 8.99
N ALA A 315 8.57 -12.36 9.25
CA ALA A 315 9.63 -12.69 10.21
C ALA A 315 9.17 -12.67 11.69
N ILE A 316 8.07 -11.98 12.00
CA ILE A 316 7.62 -11.69 13.37
C ILE A 316 6.53 -12.67 13.85
N GLU A 317 5.83 -13.38 12.97
CA GLU A 317 4.66 -14.20 13.33
C GLU A 317 4.98 -15.48 14.12
N SER A 318 6.24 -15.87 14.24
CA SER A 318 6.63 -17.06 15.00
C SER A 318 6.67 -16.89 16.54
N ASP A 319 6.54 -15.68 17.09
CA ASP A 319 6.56 -15.44 18.54
C ASP A 319 5.62 -14.27 18.96
N PRO A 320 4.43 -14.57 19.53
CA PRO A 320 3.47 -13.56 19.97
C PRO A 320 4.00 -12.60 21.03
N ALA A 321 5.01 -13.01 21.82
CA ALA A 321 5.61 -12.18 22.88
C ALA A 321 6.57 -11.11 22.33
N ASN A 322 7.09 -11.28 21.13
CA ASN A 322 8.01 -10.35 20.47
C ASN A 322 7.33 -9.35 19.52
N ARG A 323 6.01 -9.48 19.28
CA ARG A 323 5.25 -8.56 18.42
C ARG A 323 5.36 -7.09 18.80
N LEU A 324 5.69 -6.78 20.03
CA LEU A 324 5.80 -5.40 20.55
C LEU A 324 7.22 -4.85 20.56
N LYS A 325 8.26 -5.67 20.31
CA LYS A 325 9.67 -5.25 20.46
C LYS A 325 10.45 -5.07 19.16
N THR A 326 9.93 -5.50 18.03
CA THR A 326 10.67 -5.49 16.75
C THR A 326 9.99 -4.68 15.66
N GLN A 327 9.23 -3.64 15.99
CA GLN A 327 9.11 -2.50 15.09
C GLN A 327 10.45 -1.74 15.16
N SER A 328 11.49 -2.26 14.53
CA SER A 328 12.56 -1.40 14.07
C SER A 328 11.97 -0.59 12.92
N THR A 329 11.42 0.55 13.28
CA THR A 329 10.92 1.54 12.34
C THR A 329 12.12 1.97 11.50
N ARG A 330 12.20 1.40 10.29
CA ARG A 330 13.08 1.97 9.28
C ARG A 330 12.48 3.34 8.98
N THR A 331 13.14 4.38 9.41
CA THR A 331 12.78 5.75 9.05
C THR A 331 13.14 5.93 7.58
N TYR A 332 12.15 5.98 6.74
CA TYR A 332 12.33 6.39 5.36
C TYR A 332 12.64 7.89 5.32
N ASN A 333 13.55 8.28 4.43
CA ASN A 333 13.94 9.68 4.31
C ASN A 333 12.96 10.42 3.39
N TYR A 334 12.18 11.34 3.97
CA TYR A 334 11.25 12.21 3.26
C TYR A 334 11.81 13.63 3.04
N ASP A 335 13.11 13.88 3.33
CA ASP A 335 13.69 15.22 3.31
C ASP A 335 13.57 15.92 1.96
N GLU A 336 13.75 15.22 0.86
CA GLU A 336 13.56 15.78 -0.48
C GLU A 336 12.10 16.20 -0.74
N ALA A 337 11.15 15.35 -0.37
CA ALA A 337 9.73 15.63 -0.52
C ALA A 337 9.29 16.79 0.39
N ILE A 338 9.79 16.87 1.62
CA ILE A 338 9.59 17.99 2.54
C ILE A 338 10.24 19.27 1.98
N GLY A 339 11.44 19.16 1.39
CA GLY A 339 12.12 20.26 0.73
C GLY A 339 11.31 20.88 -0.42
N ASP A 340 10.65 20.05 -1.21
CA ASP A 340 9.73 20.48 -2.26
C ASP A 340 8.51 21.22 -1.69
N LEU A 341 7.91 20.72 -0.61
CA LEU A 341 6.78 21.38 0.05
C LEU A 341 7.19 22.70 0.71
N ASN A 342 8.39 22.79 1.28
CA ASN A 342 8.95 24.06 1.77
C ASN A 342 9.05 25.09 0.64
N LYS A 343 9.44 24.63 -0.55
CA LYS A 343 9.51 25.50 -1.72
C LYS A 343 8.13 25.93 -2.20
N ALA A 344 7.17 24.99 -2.25
CA ALA A 344 5.78 25.27 -2.60
C ALA A 344 5.13 26.28 -1.63
N ILE A 345 5.33 26.12 -0.33
CA ILE A 345 4.83 27.05 0.71
C ILE A 345 5.45 28.44 0.55
N LYS A 346 6.75 28.52 0.26
CA LYS A 346 7.40 29.82 0.02
C LYS A 346 6.82 30.53 -1.20
N LEU A 347 6.42 29.79 -2.24
CA LEU A 347 5.83 30.34 -3.45
C LEU A 347 4.34 30.66 -3.31
N LEU A 348 3.61 29.92 -2.49
CA LEU A 348 2.18 30.09 -2.26
C LEU A 348 1.84 29.83 -0.77
N PRO A 349 2.07 30.81 0.12
CA PRO A 349 1.99 30.63 1.57
C PRO A 349 0.58 30.47 2.12
N ASP A 350 -0.46 30.81 1.35
CA ASP A 350 -1.85 30.72 1.78
C ASP A 350 -2.57 29.47 1.26
N PHE A 351 -1.82 28.51 0.69
CA PHE A 351 -2.38 27.28 0.16
C PHE A 351 -2.37 26.16 1.22
N ALA A 352 -3.50 25.94 1.88
CA ALA A 352 -3.68 25.02 3.00
C ALA A 352 -3.16 23.62 2.74
N TYR A 353 -3.31 23.11 1.51
CA TYR A 353 -2.89 21.77 1.14
C TYR A 353 -1.38 21.53 1.17
N SER A 354 -0.57 22.57 0.99
CA SER A 354 0.89 22.47 1.11
C SER A 354 1.30 22.12 2.54
N TYR A 355 0.67 22.78 3.52
CA TYR A 355 0.88 22.49 4.94
C TYR A 355 0.35 21.13 5.33
N TYR A 356 -0.86 20.78 4.87
CA TYR A 356 -1.43 19.45 5.12
C TYR A 356 -0.51 18.32 4.59
N ASN A 357 -0.04 18.44 3.37
CA ASN A 357 0.87 17.45 2.78
C ASN A 357 2.19 17.38 3.57
N ARG A 358 2.76 18.53 3.97
CA ARG A 358 4.02 18.55 4.73
C ARG A 358 3.82 17.96 6.14
N ALA A 359 2.68 18.23 6.78
CA ALA A 359 2.31 17.62 8.06
C ALA A 359 2.26 16.08 7.96
N ASN A 360 1.66 15.54 6.89
CA ASN A 360 1.66 14.10 6.66
C ASN A 360 3.10 13.55 6.57
N LEU A 361 3.99 14.21 5.82
CA LEU A 361 5.39 13.78 5.70
C LEU A 361 6.16 13.91 7.02
N TYR A 362 5.88 14.94 7.83
CA TYR A 362 6.43 15.06 9.18
C TYR A 362 5.97 13.92 10.09
N CYS A 363 4.70 13.51 10.02
CA CYS A 363 4.20 12.33 10.73
C CYS A 363 4.97 11.07 10.32
N LEU A 364 5.14 10.83 9.02
CA LEU A 364 5.85 9.67 8.48
C LEU A 364 7.34 9.68 8.85
N SER A 365 7.91 10.87 9.06
CA SER A 365 9.30 11.06 9.51
C SER A 365 9.44 11.05 11.04
N GLY A 366 8.35 10.89 11.81
CA GLY A 366 8.36 10.91 13.27
C GLY A 366 8.42 12.30 13.90
N GLN A 367 8.32 13.36 13.12
CA GLN A 367 8.37 14.78 13.55
C GLN A 367 6.95 15.26 13.92
N MET A 368 6.41 14.75 15.04
CA MET A 368 5.01 14.91 15.39
C MET A 368 4.65 16.35 15.79
N SER A 369 5.59 17.11 16.38
CA SER A 369 5.37 18.50 16.78
C SER A 369 5.20 19.40 15.56
N GLU A 370 6.07 19.26 14.59
CA GLU A 370 6.05 19.98 13.31
C GLU A 370 4.79 19.64 12.51
N ALA A 371 4.37 18.37 12.57
CA ALA A 371 3.13 17.92 11.94
C ALA A 371 1.90 18.61 12.55
N LEU A 372 1.82 18.71 13.90
CA LEU A 372 0.72 19.39 14.58
C LEU A 372 0.65 20.88 14.25
N GLU A 373 1.80 21.56 14.14
CA GLU A 373 1.89 22.97 13.75
C GLU A 373 1.35 23.15 12.33
N ASP A 374 1.78 22.32 11.39
CA ASP A 374 1.37 22.39 10.00
C ASP A 374 -0.11 22.04 9.79
N TYR A 375 -0.65 21.00 10.46
CA TYR A 375 -2.09 20.75 10.41
C TYR A 375 -2.89 21.92 10.99
N THR A 376 -2.39 22.53 12.06
CA THR A 376 -3.04 23.72 12.65
C THR A 376 -3.03 24.85 11.65
N ARG A 377 -1.91 25.09 10.97
CA ARG A 377 -1.82 26.12 9.94
C ARG A 377 -2.75 25.83 8.76
N ALA A 378 -2.84 24.58 8.33
CA ALA A 378 -3.78 24.16 7.28
C ALA A 378 -5.24 24.44 7.65
N ILE A 379 -5.63 24.19 8.90
CA ILE A 379 -6.96 24.44 9.44
C ILE A 379 -7.23 25.95 9.58
N GLU A 380 -6.27 26.74 9.99
CA GLU A 380 -6.39 28.22 10.04
C GLU A 380 -6.67 28.79 8.64
N LEU A 381 -5.97 28.30 7.63
CA LEU A 381 -6.15 28.73 6.24
C LEU A 381 -7.46 28.20 5.64
N ASN A 382 -7.91 27.02 6.04
CA ASN A 382 -9.18 26.42 5.61
C ASN A 382 -9.90 25.75 6.80
N PRO A 383 -10.78 26.46 7.53
CA PRO A 383 -11.51 25.90 8.67
C PRO A 383 -12.49 24.77 8.33
N GLN A 384 -12.72 24.48 7.04
CA GLN A 384 -13.55 23.38 6.57
C GLN A 384 -12.72 22.18 6.06
N PHE A 385 -11.42 22.14 6.37
CA PHE A 385 -10.52 21.08 5.94
C PHE A 385 -10.66 19.83 6.82
N GLY A 386 -11.69 19.03 6.57
CA GLY A 386 -12.05 17.84 7.36
C GLY A 386 -10.89 16.84 7.50
N GLU A 387 -10.12 16.60 6.43
CA GLU A 387 -8.97 15.71 6.45
C GLU A 387 -7.85 16.20 7.38
N ALA A 388 -7.65 17.51 7.47
CA ALA A 388 -6.65 18.07 8.38
C ALA A 388 -7.05 17.90 9.85
N TYR A 389 -8.34 18.09 10.18
CA TYR A 389 -8.86 17.77 11.52
C TYR A 389 -8.70 16.29 11.84
N TYR A 390 -9.05 15.41 10.89
CA TYR A 390 -8.92 13.97 11.09
C TYR A 390 -7.48 13.56 11.37
N ASN A 391 -6.53 13.95 10.52
CA ASN A 391 -5.14 13.59 10.69
C ASN A 391 -4.53 14.21 11.95
N ARG A 392 -4.83 15.49 12.28
CA ARG A 392 -4.39 16.12 13.52
C ARG A 392 -4.95 15.38 14.74
N GLY A 393 -6.22 15.03 14.70
CA GLY A 393 -6.88 14.26 15.77
C GLY A 393 -6.23 12.89 15.99
N LEU A 394 -5.84 12.18 14.92
CA LEU A 394 -5.09 10.93 15.04
C LEU A 394 -3.76 11.12 15.78
N ILE A 395 -2.99 12.15 15.40
CA ILE A 395 -1.70 12.42 16.04
C ILE A 395 -1.88 12.80 17.51
N GLN A 396 -2.88 13.61 17.85
CA GLN A 396 -3.19 13.96 19.24
C GLN A 396 -3.55 12.70 20.07
N ILE A 397 -4.37 11.79 19.54
CA ILE A 397 -4.68 10.50 20.19
C ILE A 397 -3.40 9.67 20.36
N TYR A 398 -2.57 9.57 19.33
CA TYR A 398 -1.30 8.86 19.38
C TYR A 398 -0.38 9.41 20.48
N LEU A 399 -0.32 10.73 20.64
CA LEU A 399 0.42 11.44 21.69
C LEU A 399 -0.29 11.43 23.05
N LYS A 400 -1.38 10.66 23.19
CA LYS A 400 -2.19 10.52 24.41
C LYS A 400 -2.98 11.75 24.84
N ASP A 401 -3.11 12.76 23.98
CA ASP A 401 -4.08 13.84 24.16
C ASP A 401 -5.43 13.46 23.53
N THR A 402 -6.01 12.39 24.10
CA THR A 402 -7.25 11.79 23.56
C THR A 402 -8.40 12.78 23.53
N HIS A 403 -8.46 13.71 24.49
CA HIS A 403 -9.54 14.70 24.58
C HIS A 403 -9.53 15.65 23.36
N LYS A 404 -8.38 16.26 23.05
CA LYS A 404 -8.26 17.12 21.86
C LYS A 404 -8.45 16.32 20.59
N GLY A 405 -7.86 15.12 20.53
CA GLY A 405 -8.02 14.24 19.37
C GLY A 405 -9.49 13.90 19.07
N CYS A 406 -10.29 13.60 20.10
CA CYS A 406 -11.72 13.34 19.92
C CYS A 406 -12.52 14.60 19.50
N LEU A 407 -12.12 15.79 19.95
CA LEU A 407 -12.73 17.05 19.47
C LEU A 407 -12.46 17.25 17.98
N ASP A 408 -11.22 17.05 17.54
CA ASP A 408 -10.86 17.11 16.12
C ASP A 408 -11.57 16.04 15.30
N MET A 409 -11.70 14.81 15.82
CA MET A 409 -12.48 13.74 15.18
C MET A 409 -13.97 14.10 15.05
N SER A 410 -14.55 14.72 16.08
CA SER A 410 -15.94 15.21 16.01
C SER A 410 -16.09 16.21 14.89
N LYS A 411 -15.17 17.19 14.82
CA LYS A 411 -15.16 18.20 13.76
C LYS A 411 -14.95 17.60 12.37
N ALA A 412 -14.05 16.65 12.22
CA ALA A 412 -13.84 15.93 10.97
C ALA A 412 -15.10 15.17 10.52
N GLY A 413 -15.81 14.51 11.45
CA GLY A 413 -17.09 13.85 11.17
C GLY A 413 -18.17 14.82 10.71
N GLU A 414 -18.31 15.98 11.35
CA GLU A 414 -19.22 17.07 10.93
C GLU A 414 -18.89 17.58 9.51
N LEU A 415 -17.62 17.55 9.15
CA LEU A 415 -17.11 17.95 7.83
C LEU A 415 -17.13 16.81 6.79
N GLY A 416 -17.77 15.69 7.11
CA GLY A 416 -18.04 14.61 6.17
C GLY A 416 -17.01 13.47 6.17
N ILE A 417 -16.02 13.47 7.04
CA ILE A 417 -15.02 12.38 7.15
C ILE A 417 -15.63 11.22 7.96
N GLN A 418 -16.21 10.26 7.26
CA GLN A 418 -16.91 9.12 7.88
C GLN A 418 -16.01 8.25 8.78
N GLN A 419 -14.73 8.15 8.45
CA GLN A 419 -13.73 7.41 9.23
C GLN A 419 -13.58 7.95 10.66
N ALA A 420 -13.84 9.24 10.88
CA ALA A 420 -13.76 9.89 12.19
C ALA A 420 -14.72 9.25 13.22
N TYR A 421 -15.91 8.82 12.79
CA TYR A 421 -16.87 8.15 13.68
C TYR A 421 -16.38 6.79 14.17
N LYS A 422 -15.59 6.06 13.37
CA LYS A 422 -14.95 4.81 13.79
C LYS A 422 -13.93 5.08 14.91
N VAL A 423 -13.12 6.12 14.76
CA VAL A 423 -12.13 6.53 15.77
C VAL A 423 -12.83 6.98 17.06
N LEU A 424 -13.88 7.80 16.97
CA LEU A 424 -14.67 8.23 18.12
C LEU A 424 -15.32 7.06 18.87
N LYS A 425 -15.76 6.02 18.17
CA LYS A 425 -16.32 4.82 18.80
C LYS A 425 -15.29 4.07 19.64
N ILE A 426 -14.01 4.13 19.26
CA ILE A 426 -12.92 3.43 19.98
C ILE A 426 -12.39 4.29 21.14
N TYR A 427 -12.18 5.57 20.92
CA TYR A 427 -11.47 6.45 21.85
C TYR A 427 -12.37 7.47 22.57
N GLY A 428 -13.59 7.70 22.09
CA GLY A 428 -14.51 8.70 22.64
C GLY A 428 -15.38 8.22 23.82
N GLN A 429 -15.25 6.96 24.27
CA GLN A 429 -16.03 6.44 25.39
C GLN A 429 -15.44 6.92 26.72
N PRO A 430 -16.27 7.42 27.68
CA PRO A 430 -15.82 7.77 29.01
C PRO A 430 -15.42 6.49 29.77
N GLY A 431 -14.14 6.17 29.82
CA GLY A 431 -13.60 4.98 30.50
C GLY A 431 -12.23 4.51 30.00
N ASN A 432 -11.78 4.92 28.85
CA ASN A 432 -10.42 4.66 28.37
C ASN A 432 -9.48 5.78 28.83
N LYS A 433 -9.14 5.78 30.14
CA LYS A 433 -8.07 6.58 30.72
C LYS A 433 -6.82 5.75 30.83
#